data_36b86e01034f178a8c88b5c9f08afa81
#
_entry.id   36b86e01034f178a8c88b5c9f08afa81
#
_cell.length_a   1.000
_cell.length_b   1.000
_cell.length_c   1.000
_cell.angle_alpha   90.00
_cell.angle_beta   90.00
_cell.angle_gamma   90.00
#
_symmetry.space_group_name_H-M   'P 1'
#
loop_
_entity.id
_entity.type
_entity.pdbx_description
1 polymer ?
#
loop_
_entity_poly.entity_id
_entity_poly.type
_entity_poly.pdbx_seq_one_letter_code
_entity_poly.pdbx_strand_id
1 'polypeptide(L)'
;MIDTVSKNGGHLASNLGAVELTMAIHRVFNSPEDKIVWDVGHQSYTHKLLTGRLDRFSTIRKEDGISGFTKPEESLHDAFISGHSSTSVSAAYGIAQAMKIDGNENYAVAVTGDGALTGGLIYEGLNNAGKSNTNLIIILNHNDMSISKNVGALAKYLLSIRNKRGYLKTKRAVEKVLTNTPVVGKPIVKVLKTSKDTVKNTVYRKSNNTTIFEDLGFIYLGPVDGHNLEDLEEVLYTAKSYHKPVVVHVNTVKGKGYAPAEKNPGEFHGISKFDIMTGNPEVSSDDCYSTVFGRELLKLALKDQKICAVTAAMKYGTGLQYFSNQLKDRFFDVGIAEQHAVTFSAGLASMGKIPVFAVYSSFLQRAIDQLIHDVTIGKNHIVLGIDRAGIVGEDGETHQGLYDIPLLTAIPNAEIYSPACYEELKMCLNEAIYKCQGLACVRYPKGNDCTSFNKSDLNTSYTFTENHCSDLLLVSYGRIYDELYKAYVLLNNENVKCDILKLTKIFPLENYIIQKSLKYKKIIFFEESSVSGGISQIFGNELLLKNFSGNYYSKGVKGFVKQATIKSILERIGLDCDSMVVYIKNILENDINET
;
A
#
# COMPACT_ATOMS: atom_id res chain seq x y z
N MET A 1 -13.44 16.45 10.86
CA MET A 1 -12.69 15.24 10.52
C MET A 1 -13.37 13.99 11.08
N ILE A 2 -13.55 13.85 12.40
CA ILE A 2 -14.19 12.66 13.02
C ILE A 2 -15.57 12.38 12.40
N ASP A 3 -16.44 13.38 12.32
CA ASP A 3 -17.78 13.24 11.72
C ASP A 3 -17.74 12.75 10.25
N THR A 4 -16.81 13.24 9.45
CA THR A 4 -16.68 12.81 8.05
C THR A 4 -16.16 11.40 7.93
N VAL A 5 -15.11 11.05 8.70
CA VAL A 5 -14.49 9.71 8.64
C VAL A 5 -15.41 8.64 9.23
N SER A 6 -16.24 8.97 10.23
CA SER A 6 -17.25 8.03 10.75
C SER A 6 -18.23 7.58 9.67
N LYS A 7 -18.57 8.48 8.74
CA LYS A 7 -19.53 8.23 7.63
C LYS A 7 -18.90 7.62 6.37
N ASN A 8 -17.62 7.91 6.13
CA ASN A 8 -16.95 7.53 4.87
C ASN A 8 -15.92 6.41 5.05
N GLY A 9 -15.48 6.14 6.28
CA GLY A 9 -14.25 5.41 6.56
C GLY A 9 -13.01 6.24 6.27
N GLY A 10 -11.83 5.73 6.65
CA GLY A 10 -10.55 6.38 6.36
C GLY A 10 -9.51 6.24 7.47
N HIS A 11 -8.45 7.04 7.40
CA HIS A 11 -7.28 6.93 8.26
C HIS A 11 -7.36 7.89 9.46
N LEU A 12 -8.32 7.64 10.38
CA LEU A 12 -8.64 8.61 11.44
C LEU A 12 -7.50 8.83 12.43
N ALA A 13 -6.94 7.76 13.00
CA ALA A 13 -5.96 7.88 14.08
C ALA A 13 -4.67 8.59 13.63
N SER A 14 -4.20 8.32 12.41
CA SER A 14 -3.01 8.96 11.85
C SER A 14 -3.22 10.47 11.63
N ASN A 15 -4.40 10.86 11.20
CA ASN A 15 -4.75 12.27 10.97
C ASN A 15 -4.92 13.06 12.28
N LEU A 16 -5.61 12.48 13.27
CA LEU A 16 -5.78 13.12 14.58
C LEU A 16 -4.44 13.34 15.29
N GLY A 17 -3.48 12.44 15.12
CA GLY A 17 -2.14 12.58 15.67
C GLY A 17 -1.27 13.64 15.00
N ALA A 18 -1.67 14.18 13.85
CA ALA A 18 -0.86 15.11 13.07
C ALA A 18 -1.52 16.50 12.88
N VAL A 19 -2.56 16.85 13.63
CA VAL A 19 -3.30 18.10 13.45
C VAL A 19 -2.41 19.31 13.76
N GLU A 20 -1.87 19.40 14.96
CA GLU A 20 -1.05 20.53 15.41
C GLU A 20 0.25 20.61 14.61
N LEU A 21 0.86 19.46 14.31
CA LEU A 21 2.04 19.39 13.44
C LEU A 21 1.76 19.99 12.06
N THR A 22 0.64 19.61 11.44
CA THR A 22 0.25 20.12 10.11
C THR A 22 -0.03 21.62 10.17
N MET A 23 -0.70 22.10 11.22
CA MET A 23 -0.94 23.53 11.43
C MET A 23 0.39 24.30 11.54
N ALA A 24 1.34 23.82 12.34
CA ALA A 24 2.65 24.45 12.49
C ALA A 24 3.42 24.49 11.16
N ILE A 25 3.38 23.41 10.38
CA ILE A 25 3.99 23.38 9.04
C ILE A 25 3.42 24.48 8.16
N HIS A 26 2.10 24.63 8.08
CA HIS A 26 1.45 25.65 7.24
C HIS A 26 1.59 27.09 7.78
N ARG A 27 1.96 27.26 9.05
CA ARG A 27 2.27 28.59 9.62
C ARG A 27 3.72 29.03 9.38
N VAL A 28 4.63 28.07 9.18
CA VAL A 28 6.06 28.33 8.98
C VAL A 28 6.47 28.30 7.52
N PHE A 29 5.89 27.39 6.73
CA PHE A 29 6.20 27.21 5.31
C PHE A 29 5.09 27.78 4.43
N ASN A 30 5.51 28.45 3.37
CA ASN A 30 4.61 29.10 2.42
C ASN A 30 4.24 28.16 1.27
N SER A 31 3.25 27.27 1.49
CA SER A 31 2.74 26.40 0.43
C SER A 31 1.80 27.18 -0.50
N PRO A 32 1.88 27.03 -1.84
CA PRO A 32 2.56 25.97 -2.58
C PRO A 32 4.01 26.28 -3.01
N GLU A 33 4.60 27.41 -2.68
CA GLU A 33 5.98 27.77 -3.03
C GLU A 33 6.97 26.84 -2.34
N ASP A 34 6.87 26.71 -1.01
CA ASP A 34 7.52 25.62 -0.26
C ASP A 34 6.76 24.31 -0.53
N LYS A 35 7.46 23.24 -0.92
CA LYS A 35 6.86 21.98 -1.32
C LYS A 35 6.78 20.99 -0.16
N ILE A 36 5.56 20.59 0.21
CA ILE A 36 5.32 19.64 1.31
C ILE A 36 5.01 18.27 0.71
N VAL A 37 5.83 17.28 1.03
CA VAL A 37 5.69 15.88 0.58
C VAL A 37 5.32 15.00 1.77
N TRP A 38 4.18 14.37 1.71
CA TRP A 38 3.66 13.48 2.74
C TRP A 38 4.02 12.02 2.44
N ASP A 39 4.72 11.34 3.35
CA ASP A 39 4.98 9.90 3.24
C ASP A 39 3.68 9.12 3.42
N VAL A 40 3.37 8.17 2.56
CA VAL A 40 2.06 7.50 2.46
C VAL A 40 0.93 8.49 2.17
N GLY A 41 0.88 9.64 2.83
CA GLY A 41 -0.15 10.67 2.67
C GLY A 41 -1.47 10.39 3.41
N HIS A 42 -1.56 9.29 4.14
CA HIS A 42 -2.75 8.92 4.91
C HIS A 42 -3.01 9.83 6.13
N GLN A 43 -2.06 10.70 6.50
CA GLN A 43 -2.15 11.71 7.57
C GLN A 43 -2.36 13.14 7.02
N SER A 44 -2.77 13.31 5.78
CA SER A 44 -2.85 14.61 5.09
C SER A 44 -4.21 15.30 5.16
N TYR A 45 -5.18 14.83 5.96
CA TYR A 45 -6.53 15.41 5.98
C TYR A 45 -6.54 16.85 6.49
N THR A 46 -5.76 17.15 7.53
CA THR A 46 -5.60 18.54 8.01
C THR A 46 -4.96 19.43 6.95
N HIS A 47 -3.98 18.93 6.20
CA HIS A 47 -3.41 19.63 5.05
C HIS A 47 -4.48 19.96 4.00
N LYS A 48 -5.35 19.00 3.65
CA LYS A 48 -6.46 19.24 2.72
C LYS A 48 -7.44 20.30 3.24
N LEU A 49 -7.79 20.24 4.53
CA LEU A 49 -8.68 21.23 5.17
C LEU A 49 -8.10 22.65 5.11
N LEU A 50 -6.80 22.81 5.35
CA LEU A 50 -6.12 24.10 5.36
C LEU A 50 -5.85 24.66 3.95
N THR A 51 -5.88 23.82 2.94
CA THR A 51 -5.55 24.18 1.53
C THR A 51 -6.77 24.22 0.62
N GLY A 52 -7.89 24.78 1.12
CA GLY A 52 -9.07 25.14 0.31
C GLY A 52 -10.03 23.99 0.01
N ARG A 53 -9.91 22.83 0.67
CA ARG A 53 -10.79 21.67 0.43
C ARG A 53 -11.80 21.41 1.56
N LEU A 54 -12.01 22.39 2.46
CA LEU A 54 -12.93 22.28 3.61
C LEU A 54 -14.37 21.97 3.15
N ASP A 55 -14.88 22.74 2.18
CA ASP A 55 -16.26 22.59 1.69
C ASP A 55 -16.53 21.25 1.01
N ARG A 56 -15.49 20.66 0.42
CA ARG A 56 -15.54 19.35 -0.24
C ARG A 56 -15.11 18.20 0.65
N PHE A 57 -14.71 18.43 1.89
CA PHE A 57 -14.12 17.41 2.76
C PHE A 57 -15.09 16.27 3.06
N SER A 58 -16.41 16.52 3.06
CA SER A 58 -17.45 15.49 3.20
C SER A 58 -17.45 14.45 2.07
N THR A 59 -16.77 14.74 0.95
CA THR A 59 -16.66 13.85 -0.21
C THR A 59 -15.38 13.00 -0.22
N ILE A 60 -14.56 13.09 0.84
CA ILE A 60 -13.29 12.35 0.90
C ILE A 60 -13.51 10.84 0.72
N ARG A 61 -12.69 10.19 -0.14
CA ARG A 61 -12.76 8.77 -0.49
C ARG A 61 -14.04 8.34 -1.23
N LYS A 62 -14.93 9.27 -1.56
CA LYS A 62 -16.12 9.00 -2.38
C LYS A 62 -15.82 9.17 -3.87
N GLU A 63 -16.70 8.60 -4.68
CA GLU A 63 -16.71 8.81 -6.12
C GLU A 63 -16.83 10.30 -6.45
N ASP A 64 -16.04 10.77 -7.42
CA ASP A 64 -15.92 12.18 -7.83
C ASP A 64 -15.60 13.16 -6.69
N GLY A 65 -15.25 12.63 -5.53
CA GLY A 65 -14.82 13.38 -4.36
C GLY A 65 -13.30 13.56 -4.28
N ILE A 66 -12.84 14.10 -3.13
CA ILE A 66 -11.42 14.26 -2.89
C ILE A 66 -10.77 12.94 -2.46
N SER A 67 -9.52 12.74 -2.88
CA SER A 67 -8.71 11.57 -2.55
C SER A 67 -8.41 11.46 -1.06
N GLY A 68 -8.25 10.26 -0.55
CA GLY A 68 -7.74 10.00 0.80
C GLY A 68 -6.23 10.25 0.98
N PHE A 69 -5.52 10.53 -0.13
CA PHE A 69 -4.07 10.77 -0.19
C PHE A 69 -3.80 12.08 -0.93
N THR A 70 -2.55 12.60 -0.85
CA THR A 70 -2.18 13.78 -1.64
C THR A 70 -2.09 13.44 -3.11
N LYS A 71 -2.60 14.36 -3.95
CA LYS A 71 -2.69 14.19 -5.40
C LYS A 71 -2.46 15.53 -6.11
N PRO A 72 -1.38 15.71 -6.87
CA PRO A 72 -1.07 16.97 -7.55
C PRO A 72 -2.18 17.49 -8.48
N GLU A 73 -2.96 16.58 -9.11
CA GLU A 73 -4.11 16.96 -9.93
C GLU A 73 -5.28 17.56 -9.12
N GLU A 74 -5.31 17.33 -7.80
CA GLU A 74 -6.37 17.81 -6.92
C GLU A 74 -6.09 19.20 -6.38
N SER A 75 -4.82 19.51 -6.13
CA SER A 75 -4.40 20.79 -5.56
C SER A 75 -2.93 21.09 -5.84
N LEU A 76 -2.59 22.36 -6.12
CA LEU A 76 -1.20 22.84 -6.22
C LEU A 76 -0.40 22.67 -4.93
N HIS A 77 -1.08 22.55 -3.79
CA HIS A 77 -0.46 22.30 -2.49
C HIS A 77 -0.01 20.86 -2.30
N ASP A 78 -0.54 19.92 -3.08
CA ASP A 78 -0.15 18.52 -3.06
C ASP A 78 1.10 18.34 -3.95
N ALA A 79 2.28 18.57 -3.41
CA ALA A 79 3.53 18.62 -4.17
C ALA A 79 3.92 17.30 -4.84
N PHE A 80 3.44 16.17 -4.33
CA PHE A 80 3.76 14.83 -4.86
C PHE A 80 2.62 13.86 -4.61
N ILE A 81 2.47 12.86 -5.51
CA ILE A 81 1.53 11.75 -5.32
C ILE A 81 1.98 10.90 -4.12
N SER A 82 1.02 10.50 -3.28
CA SER A 82 1.30 9.63 -2.15
C SER A 82 0.36 8.42 -2.11
N GLY A 83 0.63 7.44 -1.26
CA GLY A 83 -0.09 6.17 -1.13
C GLY A 83 0.84 5.05 -0.67
N HIS A 84 2.09 5.06 -1.15
CA HIS A 84 3.13 4.10 -0.78
C HIS A 84 4.14 4.73 0.19
N SER A 85 4.61 3.94 1.16
CA SER A 85 5.54 4.39 2.21
C SER A 85 6.98 4.56 1.71
N SER A 86 7.78 5.30 2.48
CA SER A 86 9.24 5.43 2.36
C SER A 86 9.73 6.23 1.15
N THR A 87 8.83 6.89 0.39
CA THR A 87 9.17 7.64 -0.83
C THR A 87 9.43 9.13 -0.58
N SER A 88 8.94 9.68 0.53
CA SER A 88 8.89 11.12 0.78
C SER A 88 10.25 11.80 0.79
N VAL A 89 11.27 11.16 1.40
CA VAL A 89 12.63 11.75 1.49
C VAL A 89 13.27 11.83 0.11
N SER A 90 13.18 10.77 -0.70
CA SER A 90 13.71 10.78 -2.06
C SER A 90 13.01 11.80 -2.95
N ALA A 91 11.67 11.89 -2.87
CA ALA A 91 10.89 12.85 -3.64
C ALA A 91 11.20 14.29 -3.23
N ALA A 92 11.20 14.60 -1.92
CA ALA A 92 11.51 15.94 -1.42
C ALA A 92 12.97 16.33 -1.72
N TYR A 93 13.90 15.40 -1.66
CA TYR A 93 15.28 15.65 -2.04
C TYR A 93 15.43 15.98 -3.53
N GLY A 94 14.75 15.25 -4.40
CA GLY A 94 14.69 15.56 -5.84
C GLY A 94 14.13 16.96 -6.10
N ILE A 95 13.03 17.32 -5.42
CA ILE A 95 12.42 18.66 -5.49
C ILE A 95 13.41 19.73 -4.99
N ALA A 96 14.06 19.52 -3.84
CA ALA A 96 15.05 20.46 -3.30
C ALA A 96 16.24 20.65 -4.23
N GLN A 97 16.68 19.60 -4.94
CA GLN A 97 17.74 19.71 -5.94
C GLN A 97 17.29 20.51 -7.18
N ALA A 98 16.06 20.28 -7.66
CA ALA A 98 15.51 21.07 -8.76
C ALA A 98 15.42 22.56 -8.38
N MET A 99 14.88 22.89 -7.21
CA MET A 99 14.83 24.26 -6.69
C MET A 99 16.23 24.89 -6.65
N LYS A 100 17.23 24.14 -6.18
CA LYS A 100 18.61 24.65 -6.13
C LYS A 100 19.18 24.92 -7.53
N ILE A 101 18.91 24.07 -8.51
CA ILE A 101 19.34 24.27 -9.92
C ILE A 101 18.74 25.55 -10.48
N ASP A 102 17.47 25.82 -10.15
CA ASP A 102 16.74 26.99 -10.60
C ASP A 102 17.07 28.27 -9.80
N GLY A 103 17.97 28.20 -8.81
CA GLY A 103 18.28 29.32 -7.92
C GLY A 103 17.12 29.71 -6.99
N ASN A 104 16.15 28.82 -6.79
CA ASN A 104 15.00 29.01 -5.92
C ASN A 104 15.37 28.67 -4.47
N GLU A 105 15.16 29.61 -3.54
CA GLU A 105 15.52 29.50 -2.12
C GLU A 105 14.41 28.87 -1.24
N ASN A 106 13.27 28.47 -1.83
CA ASN A 106 12.18 27.81 -1.12
C ASN A 106 12.62 26.43 -0.57
N TYR A 107 11.78 25.86 0.27
CA TYR A 107 12.05 24.61 1.00
C TYR A 107 11.26 23.44 0.42
N ALA A 108 11.89 22.27 0.41
CA ALA A 108 11.20 20.99 0.30
C ALA A 108 11.11 20.36 1.69
N VAL A 109 9.89 20.00 2.10
CA VAL A 109 9.59 19.46 3.43
C VAL A 109 9.04 18.04 3.25
N ALA A 110 9.75 17.03 3.74
CA ALA A 110 9.26 15.65 3.81
C ALA A 110 8.65 15.39 5.18
N VAL A 111 7.37 15.01 5.24
CA VAL A 111 6.71 14.58 6.48
C VAL A 111 6.62 13.07 6.47
N THR A 112 7.42 12.41 7.29
CA THR A 112 7.56 10.95 7.34
C THR A 112 7.22 10.38 8.71
N GLY A 113 6.48 9.27 8.74
CA GLY A 113 6.23 8.53 9.96
C GLY A 113 7.39 7.59 10.33
N ASP A 114 7.48 7.23 11.60
CA ASP A 114 8.48 6.27 12.11
C ASP A 114 8.36 4.87 11.48
N GLY A 115 7.14 4.47 11.08
CA GLY A 115 6.93 3.22 10.32
C GLY A 115 7.63 3.20 8.96
N ALA A 116 7.73 4.35 8.28
CA ALA A 116 8.42 4.45 6.99
C ALA A 116 9.93 4.19 7.09
N LEU A 117 10.53 4.38 8.28
CA LEU A 117 11.94 4.06 8.54
C LEU A 117 12.23 2.55 8.58
N THR A 118 11.25 1.69 8.45
CA THR A 118 11.46 0.25 8.30
C THR A 118 11.75 -0.15 6.84
N GLY A 119 11.44 0.71 5.87
CA GLY A 119 11.72 0.48 4.44
C GLY A 119 13.12 0.89 4.03
N GLY A 120 13.68 0.24 3.00
CA GLY A 120 15.05 0.51 2.51
C GLY A 120 15.18 1.85 1.78
N LEU A 121 14.23 2.20 0.92
CA LEU A 121 14.26 3.39 0.07
C LEU A 121 14.49 4.70 0.85
N ILE A 122 13.95 4.80 2.07
CA ILE A 122 14.15 6.00 2.88
C ILE A 122 15.62 6.19 3.27
N TYR A 123 16.37 5.09 3.51
CA TYR A 123 17.80 5.17 3.82
C TYR A 123 18.63 5.53 2.60
N GLU A 124 18.24 5.10 1.42
CA GLU A 124 18.85 5.53 0.15
C GLU A 124 18.69 7.04 -0.01
N GLY A 125 17.47 7.57 0.24
CA GLY A 125 17.17 8.99 0.26
C GLY A 125 17.98 9.75 1.31
N LEU A 126 18.02 9.28 2.55
CA LEU A 126 18.77 9.88 3.65
C LEU A 126 20.28 9.90 3.34
N ASN A 127 20.85 8.79 2.86
CA ASN A 127 22.27 8.68 2.54
C ASN A 127 22.70 9.70 1.46
N ASN A 128 21.85 9.91 0.45
CA ASN A 128 22.14 10.88 -0.61
C ASN A 128 21.93 12.33 -0.17
N ALA A 129 20.86 12.59 0.60
CA ALA A 129 20.46 13.95 0.99
C ALA A 129 21.37 14.54 2.08
N GLY A 130 21.90 13.75 3.02
CA GLY A 130 22.54 14.24 4.25
C GLY A 130 23.77 15.12 4.04
N LYS A 131 24.54 14.90 2.97
CA LYS A 131 25.70 15.72 2.61
C LYS A 131 25.40 16.79 1.55
N SER A 132 24.14 16.95 1.15
CA SER A 132 23.76 17.97 0.18
C SER A 132 23.72 19.38 0.83
N ASN A 133 23.80 20.40 -0.01
CA ASN A 133 23.60 21.79 0.43
C ASN A 133 22.24 22.26 -0.15
N THR A 134 21.17 21.59 0.21
CA THR A 134 19.80 21.90 -0.24
C THR A 134 18.94 22.34 0.93
N ASN A 135 17.92 23.13 0.64
CA ASN A 135 16.88 23.55 1.59
C ASN A 135 15.88 22.39 1.80
N LEU A 136 16.35 21.29 2.40
CA LEU A 136 15.54 20.10 2.69
C LEU A 136 15.29 19.97 4.18
N ILE A 137 14.03 19.84 4.56
CA ILE A 137 13.63 19.57 5.95
C ILE A 137 12.85 18.27 6.00
N ILE A 138 13.30 17.33 6.82
CA ILE A 138 12.65 16.06 7.05
C ILE A 138 12.02 16.11 8.44
N ILE A 139 10.70 16.01 8.51
CA ILE A 139 9.96 15.97 9.75
C ILE A 139 9.66 14.49 10.05
N LEU A 140 10.35 13.95 11.06
CA LEU A 140 10.13 12.60 11.56
C LEU A 140 9.03 12.64 12.61
N ASN A 141 7.82 12.22 12.24
CA ASN A 141 6.68 12.08 13.11
C ASN A 141 6.73 10.72 13.82
N HIS A 142 7.13 10.72 15.08
CA HIS A 142 7.31 9.51 15.87
C HIS A 142 6.15 9.29 16.84
N ASN A 143 5.44 8.17 16.69
CA ASN A 143 4.32 7.79 17.53
C ASN A 143 4.33 6.32 17.98
N ASP A 144 5.44 5.60 17.78
CA ASP A 144 5.68 4.19 18.13
C ASP A 144 4.77 3.18 17.39
N MET A 145 4.00 3.65 16.41
CA MET A 145 2.98 2.82 15.75
C MET A 145 3.00 3.03 14.24
N SER A 146 3.12 1.93 13.49
CA SER A 146 2.63 1.83 12.10
C SER A 146 1.16 1.37 12.13
N ILE A 147 0.79 0.31 11.43
CA ILE A 147 -0.51 -0.40 11.63
C ILE A 147 -0.46 -1.19 12.94
N SER A 148 0.70 -1.76 13.27
CA SER A 148 1.03 -2.41 14.56
C SER A 148 2.21 -1.69 15.23
N LYS A 149 2.62 -2.15 16.41
CA LYS A 149 3.87 -1.63 17.03
C LYS A 149 5.03 -1.84 16.08
N ASN A 150 5.86 -0.81 15.92
CA ASN A 150 7.03 -0.89 15.06
C ASN A 150 7.97 -2.00 15.51
N VAL A 151 8.54 -2.73 14.54
CA VAL A 151 9.41 -3.87 14.77
C VAL A 151 10.88 -3.53 14.51
N GLY A 152 11.78 -4.34 15.05
CA GLY A 152 13.21 -4.28 14.76
C GLY A 152 14.03 -3.37 15.70
N ALA A 153 15.34 -3.34 15.45
CA ALA A 153 16.30 -2.61 16.26
C ALA A 153 16.11 -1.10 16.17
N LEU A 154 15.68 -0.60 15.00
CA LEU A 154 15.48 0.82 14.78
C LEU A 154 14.33 1.38 15.64
N ALA A 155 13.23 0.63 15.80
CA ALA A 155 12.15 1.04 16.70
C ALA A 155 12.65 1.23 18.14
N LYS A 156 13.49 0.31 18.62
CA LYS A 156 14.15 0.45 19.94
C LYS A 156 15.08 1.65 20.01
N TYR A 157 15.83 1.91 18.94
CA TYR A 157 16.71 3.08 18.85
C TYR A 157 15.92 4.40 18.91
N LEU A 158 14.85 4.54 18.14
CA LEU A 158 13.99 5.72 18.14
C LEU A 158 13.34 5.96 19.51
N LEU A 159 12.88 4.89 20.17
CA LEU A 159 12.40 4.97 21.57
C LEU A 159 13.48 5.50 22.52
N SER A 160 14.73 5.09 22.35
CA SER A 160 15.84 5.58 23.19
C SER A 160 16.09 7.08 22.99
N ILE A 161 15.92 7.58 21.77
CA ILE A 161 16.05 9.01 21.45
C ILE A 161 14.87 9.81 21.98
N ARG A 162 13.64 9.28 21.86
CA ARG A 162 12.40 9.91 22.33
C ARG A 162 12.48 10.33 23.79
N ASN A 163 13.13 9.54 24.63
CA ASN A 163 13.25 9.77 26.07
C ASN A 163 14.38 10.72 26.45
N LYS A 164 15.18 11.21 25.48
CA LYS A 164 16.22 12.22 25.78
C LYS A 164 15.57 13.60 26.00
N ARG A 165 16.18 14.42 26.87
CA ARG A 165 15.72 15.81 27.11
C ARG A 165 15.72 16.59 25.81
N GLY A 166 14.56 17.17 25.47
CA GLY A 166 14.39 17.89 24.21
C GLY A 166 15.36 19.05 24.06
N TYR A 167 15.86 19.24 22.85
CA TYR A 167 16.82 20.28 22.43
C TYR A 167 16.39 21.70 22.88
N LEU A 168 15.10 22.04 22.71
CA LEU A 168 14.60 23.36 23.07
C LEU A 168 14.66 23.65 24.59
N LYS A 169 14.40 22.65 25.44
CA LYS A 169 14.54 22.82 26.92
C LYS A 169 15.98 23.09 27.31
N THR A 170 16.94 22.41 26.66
CA THR A 170 18.36 22.63 26.90
C THR A 170 18.81 23.98 26.36
N LYS A 171 18.36 24.38 25.15
CA LYS A 171 18.64 25.68 24.54
C LYS A 171 18.09 26.84 25.40
N ARG A 172 16.80 26.77 25.77
CA ARG A 172 16.17 27.78 26.66
C ARG A 172 16.85 27.87 28.02
N ALA A 173 17.29 26.74 28.58
CA ALA A 173 18.04 26.75 29.85
C ALA A 173 19.42 27.44 29.71
N VAL A 174 20.14 27.18 28.64
CA VAL A 174 21.42 27.81 28.33
C VAL A 174 21.25 29.31 28.02
N GLU A 175 20.28 29.68 27.20
CA GLU A 175 19.96 31.08 26.89
C GLU A 175 19.54 31.87 28.16
N LYS A 176 18.72 31.28 29.02
CA LYS A 176 18.27 31.89 30.30
C LYS A 176 19.44 32.09 31.28
N VAL A 177 20.40 31.17 31.31
CA VAL A 177 21.63 31.30 32.10
C VAL A 177 22.53 32.42 31.55
N LEU A 178 22.68 32.49 30.20
CA LEU A 178 23.49 33.50 29.54
C LEU A 178 22.89 34.91 29.61
N THR A 179 21.57 35.03 29.55
CA THR A 179 20.89 36.35 29.62
C THR A 179 20.76 36.90 31.03
N ASN A 180 20.77 36.05 32.05
CA ASN A 180 20.63 36.47 33.47
C ASN A 180 21.97 36.76 34.16
N THR A 181 23.13 36.72 33.48
CA THR A 181 24.44 37.10 34.03
C THR A 181 24.72 38.57 33.72
N PRO A 182 24.74 39.50 34.72
CA PRO A 182 24.67 40.93 34.45
C PRO A 182 25.91 41.59 33.85
N VAL A 183 27.03 40.89 33.75
CA VAL A 183 28.34 41.53 33.40
C VAL A 183 28.96 41.02 32.08
N VAL A 184 28.49 39.94 31.49
CA VAL A 184 29.19 39.28 30.39
C VAL A 184 28.30 38.99 29.14
N GLY A 185 27.01 39.32 29.21
CA GLY A 185 26.03 38.78 28.25
C GLY A 185 26.08 39.32 26.82
N LYS A 186 26.27 40.61 26.63
CA LYS A 186 26.10 41.22 25.27
C LYS A 186 27.26 41.00 24.29
N PRO A 187 28.55 41.08 24.68
CA PRO A 187 29.63 40.82 23.73
C PRO A 187 29.81 39.32 23.40
N ILE A 188 29.57 38.42 24.38
CA ILE A 188 29.72 36.96 24.16
C ILE A 188 28.62 36.40 23.24
N VAL A 189 27.39 36.91 23.32
CA VAL A 189 26.31 36.53 22.38
C VAL A 189 26.64 36.93 20.94
N LYS A 190 27.32 38.06 20.77
CA LYS A 190 27.76 38.54 19.43
C LYS A 190 28.95 37.71 18.88
N VAL A 191 29.86 37.29 19.74
CA VAL A 191 30.99 36.40 19.39
C VAL A 191 30.53 34.98 19.18
N LEU A 192 29.55 34.49 19.95
CA LEU A 192 28.92 33.17 19.75
C LEU A 192 28.08 33.09 18.47
N LYS A 193 27.51 34.24 18.01
CA LYS A 193 26.82 34.29 16.72
C LYS A 193 27.78 34.25 15.52
N THR A 194 29.02 34.70 15.67
CA THR A 194 30.06 34.71 14.63
C THR A 194 30.96 33.46 14.65
N SER A 195 31.00 32.70 15.75
CA SER A 195 31.82 31.46 15.85
C SER A 195 30.95 30.19 16.01
N LYS A 196 29.76 30.21 15.41
CA LYS A 196 28.75 29.12 15.51
C LYS A 196 29.30 27.73 15.22
N ASP A 197 30.28 27.60 14.34
CA ASP A 197 30.83 26.31 13.93
C ASP A 197 31.90 25.76 14.91
N THR A 198 32.63 26.61 15.59
CA THR A 198 33.74 26.19 16.46
C THR A 198 33.27 25.76 17.85
N VAL A 199 32.28 26.48 18.45
CA VAL A 199 31.72 26.12 19.75
C VAL A 199 30.82 24.90 19.69
N LYS A 200 30.07 24.72 18.59
CA LYS A 200 29.31 23.50 18.32
C LYS A 200 30.21 22.27 18.25
N ASN A 201 31.30 22.35 17.51
CA ASN A 201 32.24 21.23 17.35
C ASN A 201 32.92 20.81 18.65
N THR A 202 33.10 21.73 19.61
CA THR A 202 33.83 21.44 20.86
C THR A 202 32.91 20.93 21.96
N VAL A 203 31.67 21.41 22.03
CA VAL A 203 30.69 20.99 23.05
C VAL A 203 29.98 19.70 22.67
N TYR A 204 29.69 19.50 21.38
CA TYR A 204 29.01 18.29 20.88
C TYR A 204 29.94 17.09 20.68
N ARG A 205 31.24 17.27 20.33
CA ARG A 205 32.20 16.16 20.19
C ARG A 205 32.57 15.45 21.49
N LYS A 206 32.21 16.00 22.65
CA LYS A 206 32.45 15.35 23.97
C LYS A 206 31.33 14.45 24.47
N SER A 207 30.20 14.38 23.78
CA SER A 207 29.13 13.43 24.08
C SER A 207 29.18 12.30 23.05
N ASN A 208 29.52 11.08 23.46
CA ASN A 208 29.49 9.84 22.65
C ASN A 208 28.07 9.43 22.19
N ASN A 209 27.18 10.37 21.86
CA ASN A 209 25.76 10.14 21.61
C ASN A 209 25.22 10.92 20.39
N THR A 210 25.94 10.86 19.24
CA THR A 210 25.38 11.31 17.97
C THR A 210 24.20 10.42 17.56
N THR A 211 23.25 10.99 16.82
CA THR A 211 22.18 10.21 16.19
C THR A 211 22.63 9.71 14.83
N ILE A 212 21.99 8.64 14.35
CA ILE A 212 22.24 8.13 12.98
C ILE A 212 22.04 9.23 11.91
N PHE A 213 21.15 10.19 12.16
CA PHE A 213 20.91 11.30 11.24
C PHE A 213 22.09 12.26 11.18
N GLU A 214 22.72 12.56 12.33
CA GLU A 214 23.92 13.38 12.39
C GLU A 214 25.12 12.66 11.75
N ASP A 215 25.24 11.36 11.93
CA ASP A 215 26.28 10.54 11.30
C ASP A 215 26.12 10.53 9.77
N LEU A 216 24.88 10.59 9.26
CA LEU A 216 24.59 10.75 7.84
C LEU A 216 24.80 12.19 7.31
N GLY A 217 25.05 13.16 8.20
CA GLY A 217 25.39 14.55 7.83
C GLY A 217 24.25 15.56 7.98
N PHE A 218 23.09 15.16 8.52
CA PHE A 218 21.98 16.07 8.79
C PHE A 218 22.23 16.89 10.06
N ILE A 219 21.60 18.05 10.12
CA ILE A 219 21.37 18.74 11.39
C ILE A 219 20.15 18.08 12.04
N TYR A 220 20.30 17.60 13.25
CA TYR A 220 19.20 16.97 13.99
C TYR A 220 18.66 17.92 15.07
N LEU A 221 17.33 18.13 15.06
CA LEU A 221 16.60 18.96 16.02
C LEU A 221 15.49 18.14 16.67
N GLY A 222 15.32 18.29 17.96
CA GLY A 222 14.29 17.59 18.74
C GLY A 222 14.87 16.57 19.72
N PRO A 223 14.06 15.62 20.23
CA PRO A 223 12.62 15.52 19.98
C PRO A 223 11.81 16.66 20.62
N VAL A 224 10.73 17.08 19.95
CA VAL A 224 9.78 18.09 20.44
C VAL A 224 8.37 17.50 20.58
N ASP A 225 7.54 18.10 21.41
CA ASP A 225 6.14 17.74 21.56
C ASP A 225 5.35 18.16 20.33
N GLY A 226 4.81 17.19 19.60
CA GLY A 226 4.04 17.39 18.37
C GLY A 226 2.62 17.93 18.58
N HIS A 227 2.21 18.13 19.83
CA HIS A 227 0.93 18.75 20.21
C HIS A 227 1.11 20.14 20.83
N ASN A 228 2.33 20.66 20.87
CA ASN A 228 2.62 22.03 21.31
C ASN A 228 2.99 22.90 20.10
N LEU A 229 2.06 23.76 19.66
CA LEU A 229 2.24 24.62 18.48
C LEU A 229 3.44 25.58 18.62
N GLU A 230 3.67 26.16 19.80
CA GLU A 230 4.77 27.11 20.04
C GLU A 230 6.13 26.40 19.85
N ASP A 231 6.31 25.23 20.46
CA ASP A 231 7.53 24.43 20.34
C ASP A 231 7.76 23.97 18.91
N LEU A 232 6.67 23.59 18.20
CA LEU A 232 6.73 23.19 16.80
C LEU A 232 7.15 24.36 15.90
N GLU A 233 6.53 25.52 16.03
CA GLU A 233 6.90 26.70 15.24
C GLU A 233 8.35 27.13 15.51
N GLU A 234 8.78 27.18 16.78
CA GLU A 234 10.16 27.53 17.14
C GLU A 234 11.19 26.57 16.48
N VAL A 235 10.95 25.27 16.54
CA VAL A 235 11.89 24.30 15.95
C VAL A 235 11.89 24.35 14.43
N LEU A 236 10.73 24.57 13.78
CA LEU A 236 10.62 24.67 12.33
C LEU A 236 11.25 25.96 11.79
N TYR A 237 11.07 27.12 12.45
CA TYR A 237 11.81 28.34 12.12
C TYR A 237 13.31 28.17 12.32
N THR A 238 13.72 27.46 13.39
CA THR A 238 15.14 27.13 13.60
C THR A 238 15.68 26.25 12.47
N ALA A 239 14.92 25.21 12.06
CA ALA A 239 15.30 24.35 10.95
C ALA A 239 15.48 25.15 9.64
N LYS A 240 14.55 26.05 9.35
CA LYS A 240 14.58 26.92 8.17
C LYS A 240 15.81 27.83 8.13
N SER A 241 16.32 28.28 9.28
CA SER A 241 17.46 29.18 9.38
C SER A 241 18.83 28.56 9.00
N TYR A 242 18.92 27.23 8.85
CA TYR A 242 20.19 26.57 8.56
C TYR A 242 20.57 26.53 7.07
N HIS A 243 19.58 26.60 6.17
CA HIS A 243 19.80 26.45 4.70
C HIS A 243 20.62 25.18 4.35
N LYS A 244 20.38 24.10 5.08
CA LYS A 244 21.03 22.79 4.94
C LYS A 244 20.01 21.69 5.24
N PRO A 245 20.29 20.42 4.89
CA PRO A 245 19.41 19.33 5.27
C PRO A 245 19.26 19.19 6.78
N VAL A 246 18.01 19.22 7.26
CA VAL A 246 17.66 19.14 8.69
C VAL A 246 16.67 18.01 8.91
N VAL A 247 16.86 17.23 9.97
CA VAL A 247 15.86 16.33 10.52
C VAL A 247 15.23 16.93 11.76
N VAL A 248 13.94 17.14 11.76
CA VAL A 248 13.14 17.59 12.91
C VAL A 248 12.39 16.39 13.47
N HIS A 249 12.76 15.94 14.67
CA HIS A 249 12.10 14.82 15.34
C HIS A 249 10.95 15.32 16.21
N VAL A 250 9.74 14.84 15.92
CA VAL A 250 8.50 15.27 16.57
C VAL A 250 7.82 14.05 17.18
N ASN A 251 7.44 14.13 18.46
CA ASN A 251 6.68 13.10 19.16
C ASN A 251 5.19 13.42 19.15
N THR A 252 4.38 12.52 18.60
CA THR A 252 2.91 12.65 18.58
C THR A 252 2.21 11.48 19.24
N VAL A 253 0.91 11.62 19.48
CA VAL A 253 0.02 10.56 19.97
C VAL A 253 -0.99 10.24 18.87
N LYS A 254 -0.95 9.02 18.35
CA LYS A 254 -1.87 8.57 17.32
C LYS A 254 -3.30 8.51 17.84
N GLY A 255 -4.27 9.13 17.15
CA GLY A 255 -5.65 9.21 17.60
C GLY A 255 -5.96 10.32 18.58
N LYS A 256 -5.02 11.26 18.82
CA LYS A 256 -5.11 12.36 19.79
C LYS A 256 -6.46 13.09 19.76
N GLY A 257 -7.08 13.22 20.95
CA GLY A 257 -8.34 13.93 21.13
C GLY A 257 -9.59 13.10 20.88
N TYR A 258 -9.46 11.80 20.52
CA TYR A 258 -10.58 10.87 20.38
C TYR A 258 -10.27 9.55 21.12
N ALA A 259 -10.86 9.38 22.30
CA ALA A 259 -10.52 8.30 23.22
C ALA A 259 -10.57 6.87 22.62
N PRO A 260 -11.55 6.50 21.77
CA PRO A 260 -11.54 5.19 21.09
C PRO A 260 -10.31 5.00 20.21
N ALA A 261 -9.90 6.02 19.45
CA ALA A 261 -8.72 5.95 18.56
C ALA A 261 -7.39 5.97 19.33
N GLU A 262 -7.33 6.65 20.48
CA GLU A 262 -6.14 6.61 21.36
C GLU A 262 -5.94 5.23 22.00
N LYS A 263 -7.04 4.54 22.37
CA LYS A 263 -6.99 3.19 22.93
C LYS A 263 -6.62 2.12 21.90
N ASN A 264 -7.18 2.23 20.70
CA ASN A 264 -7.04 1.24 19.63
C ASN A 264 -6.52 1.87 18.33
N PRO A 265 -5.33 2.52 18.34
CA PRO A 265 -4.85 3.26 17.17
C PRO A 265 -4.62 2.39 15.92
N GLY A 266 -4.46 1.09 16.09
CA GLY A 266 -4.35 0.12 15.00
C GLY A 266 -5.67 -0.09 14.24
N GLU A 267 -6.79 -0.18 14.95
CA GLU A 267 -8.13 -0.31 14.34
C GLU A 267 -8.52 0.96 13.59
N PHE A 268 -8.21 2.13 14.19
CA PHE A 268 -8.46 3.43 13.58
C PHE A 268 -7.38 3.88 12.59
N HIS A 269 -6.41 3.01 12.27
CA HIS A 269 -5.45 3.29 11.21
C HIS A 269 -6.14 3.30 9.83
N GLY A 270 -7.06 2.36 9.58
CA GLY A 270 -7.88 2.29 8.37
C GLY A 270 -9.25 1.73 8.73
N ILE A 271 -10.11 2.59 9.32
CA ILE A 271 -11.43 2.17 9.80
C ILE A 271 -12.50 2.35 8.72
N SER A 272 -13.46 1.40 8.66
CA SER A 272 -14.71 1.54 7.91
C SER A 272 -15.65 2.55 8.60
N LYS A 273 -16.88 2.65 8.15
CA LYS A 273 -17.90 3.45 8.84
C LYS A 273 -18.09 2.97 10.27
N PHE A 274 -18.25 3.91 11.22
CA PHE A 274 -18.32 3.58 12.64
C PHE A 274 -19.20 4.57 13.40
N ASP A 275 -19.73 4.14 14.54
CA ASP A 275 -20.46 4.99 15.47
C ASP A 275 -19.49 5.85 16.29
N ILE A 276 -19.68 7.17 16.29
CA ILE A 276 -18.77 8.13 16.94
C ILE A 276 -18.74 7.96 18.47
N MET A 277 -19.88 7.61 19.10
CA MET A 277 -19.97 7.53 20.55
C MET A 277 -19.27 6.29 21.10
N THR A 278 -19.39 5.17 20.42
CA THR A 278 -18.81 3.90 20.84
C THR A 278 -17.47 3.58 20.20
N GLY A 279 -17.19 4.13 19.02
CA GLY A 279 -16.03 3.81 18.20
C GLY A 279 -16.16 2.46 17.44
N ASN A 280 -17.29 1.76 17.57
CA ASN A 280 -17.48 0.46 16.94
C ASN A 280 -17.81 0.61 15.45
N PRO A 281 -17.23 -0.23 14.57
CA PRO A 281 -17.59 -0.25 13.16
C PRO A 281 -19.06 -0.69 12.97
N GLU A 282 -19.74 -0.11 11.97
CA GLU A 282 -21.13 -0.44 11.65
C GLU A 282 -21.29 -1.89 11.17
N VAL A 283 -20.29 -2.43 10.51
CA VAL A 283 -20.27 -3.81 10.00
C VAL A 283 -18.99 -4.50 10.44
N SER A 284 -19.12 -5.51 11.28
CA SER A 284 -18.05 -6.47 11.54
C SER A 284 -18.33 -7.73 10.73
N SER A 285 -17.63 -7.93 9.61
CA SER A 285 -17.64 -9.23 8.93
C SER A 285 -16.46 -10.05 9.42
N ASP A 286 -16.72 -11.08 10.22
CA ASP A 286 -15.69 -12.04 10.66
C ASP A 286 -15.18 -12.92 9.51
N ASP A 287 -15.90 -13.03 8.41
CA ASP A 287 -15.56 -13.83 7.26
C ASP A 287 -15.34 -12.95 6.01
N CYS A 288 -14.07 -12.78 5.66
CA CYS A 288 -13.61 -12.21 4.40
C CYS A 288 -12.46 -13.07 3.87
N TYR A 289 -12.06 -12.86 2.60
CA TYR A 289 -10.97 -13.63 2.00
C TYR A 289 -9.69 -13.61 2.85
N SER A 290 -9.28 -12.46 3.38
CA SER A 290 -8.10 -12.35 4.26
C SER A 290 -8.20 -13.22 5.51
N THR A 291 -9.37 -13.22 6.17
CA THR A 291 -9.64 -14.04 7.37
C THR A 291 -9.60 -15.53 7.05
N VAL A 292 -10.25 -15.94 5.95
CA VAL A 292 -10.27 -17.34 5.50
C VAL A 292 -8.86 -17.81 5.14
N PHE A 293 -8.08 -16.98 4.42
CA PHE A 293 -6.68 -17.25 4.13
C PHE A 293 -5.86 -17.48 5.42
N GLY A 294 -5.94 -16.55 6.37
CA GLY A 294 -5.15 -16.64 7.60
C GLY A 294 -5.52 -17.85 8.47
N ARG A 295 -6.82 -18.17 8.57
CA ARG A 295 -7.30 -19.38 9.30
C ARG A 295 -6.85 -20.68 8.64
N GLU A 296 -6.95 -20.77 7.29
CA GLU A 296 -6.52 -21.98 6.58
C GLU A 296 -5.00 -22.13 6.63
N LEU A 297 -4.23 -21.04 6.48
CA LEU A 297 -2.77 -21.09 6.64
C LEU A 297 -2.36 -21.59 8.03
N LEU A 298 -3.01 -21.10 9.08
CA LEU A 298 -2.78 -21.60 10.44
C LEU A 298 -3.08 -23.11 10.55
N LYS A 299 -4.23 -23.55 10.02
CA LYS A 299 -4.62 -24.96 10.04
C LYS A 299 -3.60 -25.87 9.34
N LEU A 300 -3.05 -25.44 8.20
CA LEU A 300 -1.99 -26.16 7.49
C LEU A 300 -0.68 -26.15 8.29
N ALA A 301 -0.30 -25.01 8.86
CA ALA A 301 0.92 -24.87 9.65
C ALA A 301 0.91 -25.63 10.99
N LEU A 302 -0.26 -25.89 11.56
CA LEU A 302 -0.40 -26.78 12.74
C LEU A 302 -0.08 -28.23 12.39
N LYS A 303 -0.27 -28.63 11.13
CA LYS A 303 0.03 -29.98 10.63
C LYS A 303 1.45 -30.10 10.08
N ASP A 304 2.02 -29.01 9.55
CA ASP A 304 3.34 -28.99 8.95
C ASP A 304 4.23 -27.89 9.58
N GLN A 305 5.27 -28.32 10.29
CA GLN A 305 6.22 -27.42 10.97
C GLN A 305 7.17 -26.67 10.01
N LYS A 306 7.18 -27.01 8.74
CA LYS A 306 7.98 -26.29 7.74
C LYS A 306 7.36 -24.94 7.34
N ILE A 307 6.04 -24.80 7.48
CA ILE A 307 5.32 -23.60 7.07
C ILE A 307 5.65 -22.42 8.00
N CYS A 308 6.11 -21.33 7.43
CA CYS A 308 6.36 -20.05 8.09
C CYS A 308 5.51 -18.95 7.44
N ALA A 309 4.98 -18.02 8.24
CA ALA A 309 4.24 -16.87 7.73
C ALA A 309 5.10 -15.61 7.80
N VAL A 310 5.15 -14.87 6.69
CA VAL A 310 5.88 -13.61 6.55
C VAL A 310 4.90 -12.50 6.14
N THR A 311 5.08 -11.30 6.66
CA THR A 311 4.32 -10.12 6.23
C THR A 311 5.14 -8.85 6.38
N ALA A 312 4.76 -7.80 5.66
CA ALA A 312 5.39 -6.48 5.70
C ALA A 312 4.43 -5.46 6.33
N ALA A 313 4.32 -5.46 7.67
CA ALA A 313 3.43 -4.61 8.47
C ALA A 313 1.92 -4.78 8.17
N MET A 314 1.51 -5.87 7.54
CA MET A 314 0.11 -6.12 7.12
C MET A 314 -0.56 -7.26 7.90
N LYS A 315 -0.08 -7.60 9.08
CA LYS A 315 -0.57 -8.74 9.89
C LYS A 315 -2.10 -8.86 9.98
N TYR A 316 -2.76 -7.77 10.32
CA TYR A 316 -4.23 -7.76 10.46
C TYR A 316 -4.94 -7.73 9.11
N GLY A 317 -4.43 -6.95 8.18
CA GLY A 317 -5.04 -6.80 6.87
C GLY A 317 -4.97 -8.03 5.97
N THR A 318 -4.04 -8.96 6.26
CA THR A 318 -3.88 -10.24 5.54
C THR A 318 -4.36 -11.45 6.35
N GLY A 319 -5.03 -11.23 7.50
CA GLY A 319 -5.57 -12.31 8.32
C GLY A 319 -4.52 -13.09 9.13
N LEU A 320 -3.26 -12.68 9.17
CA LEU A 320 -2.19 -13.41 9.83
C LEU A 320 -2.16 -13.26 11.36
N GLN A 321 -3.08 -12.50 11.96
CA GLN A 321 -3.21 -12.41 13.43
C GLN A 321 -3.47 -13.79 14.07
N TYR A 322 -4.22 -14.66 13.39
CA TYR A 322 -4.48 -16.03 13.89
C TYR A 322 -3.19 -16.85 13.98
N PHE A 323 -2.37 -16.79 12.91
CA PHE A 323 -1.07 -17.46 12.86
C PHE A 323 -0.11 -16.89 13.93
N SER A 324 0.02 -15.57 13.99
CA SER A 324 0.96 -14.90 14.91
C SER A 324 0.64 -15.15 16.39
N ASN A 325 -0.64 -15.36 16.74
CA ASN A 325 -1.05 -15.61 18.12
C ASN A 325 -0.66 -17.01 18.59
N GLN A 326 -0.67 -18.02 17.71
CA GLN A 326 -0.42 -19.41 18.05
C GLN A 326 1.00 -19.89 17.72
N LEU A 327 1.59 -19.39 16.64
CA LEU A 327 2.86 -19.88 16.08
C LEU A 327 3.90 -18.75 15.98
N LYS A 328 4.17 -18.08 17.11
CA LYS A 328 5.03 -16.88 17.20
C LYS A 328 6.42 -17.08 16.61
N ASP A 329 7.04 -18.24 16.84
CA ASP A 329 8.41 -18.55 16.40
C ASP A 329 8.53 -18.80 14.89
N ARG A 330 7.40 -18.92 14.20
CA ARG A 330 7.30 -19.12 12.75
C ARG A 330 6.58 -17.98 12.04
N PHE A 331 6.31 -16.88 12.76
CA PHE A 331 5.70 -15.68 12.25
C PHE A 331 6.72 -14.53 12.20
N PHE A 332 6.86 -13.90 11.03
CA PHE A 332 7.82 -12.83 10.80
C PHE A 332 7.11 -11.59 10.21
N ASP A 333 7.02 -10.54 11.00
CA ASP A 333 6.66 -9.20 10.51
C ASP A 333 7.94 -8.42 10.33
N VAL A 334 8.27 -8.06 9.09
CA VAL A 334 9.55 -7.42 8.75
C VAL A 334 9.45 -5.89 8.71
N GLY A 335 8.30 -5.31 9.08
CA GLY A 335 8.02 -3.89 8.86
C GLY A 335 7.62 -3.60 7.42
N ILE A 336 7.57 -2.32 7.02
CA ILE A 336 7.19 -1.94 5.64
C ILE A 336 8.41 -2.14 4.72
N ALA A 337 8.75 -3.39 4.44
CA ALA A 337 9.97 -3.78 3.74
C ALA A 337 9.72 -5.02 2.84
N GLU A 338 8.94 -4.85 1.79
CA GLU A 338 8.49 -5.93 0.90
C GLU A 338 9.67 -6.62 0.20
N GLN A 339 10.69 -5.88 -0.23
CA GLN A 339 11.91 -6.44 -0.83
C GLN A 339 12.62 -7.38 0.16
N HIS A 340 12.81 -6.91 1.39
CA HIS A 340 13.39 -7.72 2.46
C HIS A 340 12.55 -8.96 2.76
N ALA A 341 11.21 -8.83 2.77
CA ALA A 341 10.31 -9.95 3.00
C ALA A 341 10.53 -11.09 1.99
N VAL A 342 10.68 -10.77 0.70
CA VAL A 342 10.91 -11.76 -0.36
C VAL A 342 12.29 -12.40 -0.23
N THR A 343 13.36 -11.62 -0.10
CA THR A 343 14.72 -12.16 0.08
C THR A 343 14.85 -12.99 1.35
N PHE A 344 14.23 -12.53 2.46
CA PHE A 344 14.17 -13.28 3.71
C PHE A 344 13.43 -14.61 3.55
N SER A 345 12.30 -14.59 2.83
CA SER A 345 11.54 -15.81 2.51
C SER A 345 12.38 -16.78 1.66
N ALA A 346 13.12 -16.29 0.65
CA ALA A 346 14.04 -17.13 -0.11
C ALA A 346 15.12 -17.77 0.78
N GLY A 347 15.65 -17.02 1.75
CA GLY A 347 16.58 -17.56 2.77
C GLY A 347 15.95 -18.64 3.64
N LEU A 348 14.69 -18.50 4.05
CA LEU A 348 13.96 -19.56 4.78
C LEU A 348 13.76 -20.81 3.91
N ALA A 349 13.40 -20.61 2.64
CA ALA A 349 13.17 -21.69 1.67
C ALA A 349 14.45 -22.48 1.38
N SER A 350 15.62 -21.81 1.26
CA SER A 350 16.90 -22.47 1.04
C SER A 350 17.31 -23.42 2.16
N MET A 351 16.72 -23.25 3.36
CA MET A 351 16.90 -24.12 4.52
C MET A 351 15.74 -25.11 4.71
N GLY A 352 14.94 -25.35 3.66
CA GLY A 352 13.87 -26.35 3.64
C GLY A 352 12.60 -25.94 4.38
N LYS A 353 12.39 -24.65 4.66
CA LYS A 353 11.10 -24.13 5.12
C LYS A 353 10.18 -23.82 3.94
N ILE A 354 8.89 -23.68 4.21
CA ILE A 354 7.87 -23.26 3.24
C ILE A 354 7.33 -21.90 3.70
N PRO A 355 7.98 -20.81 3.31
CA PRO A 355 7.52 -19.48 3.66
C PRO A 355 6.31 -19.09 2.82
N VAL A 356 5.29 -18.55 3.50
CA VAL A 356 4.11 -17.94 2.90
C VAL A 356 4.16 -16.45 3.19
N PHE A 357 4.47 -15.65 2.17
CA PHE A 357 4.51 -14.19 2.27
C PHE A 357 3.15 -13.60 1.90
N ALA A 358 2.44 -13.04 2.88
CA ALA A 358 1.15 -12.38 2.68
C ALA A 358 1.33 -10.87 2.52
N VAL A 359 0.87 -10.35 1.39
CA VAL A 359 1.10 -8.96 0.95
C VAL A 359 -0.06 -8.46 0.11
N TYR A 360 -0.34 -7.14 0.14
CA TYR A 360 -1.30 -6.54 -0.79
C TYR A 360 -0.75 -6.49 -2.21
N SER A 361 -1.59 -6.74 -3.19
CA SER A 361 -1.23 -6.76 -4.62
C SER A 361 -0.46 -5.49 -5.04
N SER A 362 -0.93 -4.30 -4.66
CA SER A 362 -0.27 -3.04 -5.00
C SER A 362 1.11 -2.86 -4.35
N PHE A 363 1.35 -3.44 -3.17
CA PHE A 363 2.64 -3.34 -2.47
C PHE A 363 3.65 -4.39 -2.91
N LEU A 364 3.18 -5.54 -3.44
CA LEU A 364 4.03 -6.56 -4.03
C LEU A 364 4.91 -6.02 -5.17
N GLN A 365 4.45 -4.99 -5.87
CA GLN A 365 5.19 -4.33 -6.97
C GLN A 365 6.62 -3.94 -6.58
N ARG A 366 6.87 -3.63 -5.29
CA ARG A 366 8.20 -3.25 -4.79
C ARG A 366 9.22 -4.38 -4.78
N ALA A 367 8.78 -5.63 -4.84
CA ALA A 367 9.64 -6.79 -4.62
C ALA A 367 9.81 -7.68 -5.87
N ILE A 368 9.46 -7.18 -7.05
CA ILE A 368 9.52 -7.96 -8.30
C ILE A 368 10.95 -8.38 -8.64
N ASP A 369 11.94 -7.50 -8.44
CA ASP A 369 13.35 -7.84 -8.64
C ASP A 369 13.77 -9.04 -7.78
N GLN A 370 13.42 -9.03 -6.48
CA GLN A 370 13.75 -10.11 -5.55
C GLN A 370 13.01 -11.42 -5.89
N LEU A 371 11.79 -11.34 -6.43
CA LEU A 371 11.08 -12.52 -6.93
C LEU A 371 11.81 -13.16 -8.12
N ILE A 372 12.30 -12.35 -9.04
CA ILE A 372 13.07 -12.84 -10.19
C ILE A 372 14.41 -13.42 -9.72
N HIS A 373 15.20 -12.62 -9.02
CA HIS A 373 16.58 -12.96 -8.70
C HIS A 373 16.68 -13.99 -7.55
N ASP A 374 16.15 -13.67 -6.38
CA ASP A 374 16.39 -14.47 -5.17
C ASP A 374 15.52 -15.73 -5.11
N VAL A 375 14.31 -15.64 -5.68
CA VAL A 375 13.36 -16.76 -5.66
C VAL A 375 13.53 -17.64 -6.89
N THR A 376 13.34 -17.08 -8.09
CA THR A 376 13.22 -17.90 -9.31
C THR A 376 14.56 -18.38 -9.82
N ILE A 377 15.57 -17.51 -9.96
CA ILE A 377 16.94 -17.94 -10.30
C ILE A 377 17.51 -18.83 -9.20
N GLY A 378 17.23 -18.48 -7.93
CA GLY A 378 17.63 -19.27 -6.75
C GLY A 378 16.91 -20.61 -6.62
N LYS A 379 15.87 -20.88 -7.43
CA LYS A 379 15.04 -22.09 -7.38
C LYS A 379 14.43 -22.35 -6.00
N ASN A 380 14.10 -21.29 -5.28
CA ASN A 380 13.50 -21.36 -3.95
C ASN A 380 11.98 -21.49 -4.08
N HIS A 381 11.38 -22.41 -3.28
CA HIS A 381 9.93 -22.51 -3.19
C HIS A 381 9.40 -21.53 -2.17
N ILE A 382 8.66 -20.52 -2.64
CA ILE A 382 7.89 -19.61 -1.78
C ILE A 382 6.44 -19.50 -2.27
N VAL A 383 5.54 -19.24 -1.34
CA VAL A 383 4.14 -18.99 -1.63
C VAL A 383 3.80 -17.54 -1.35
N LEU A 384 3.20 -16.86 -2.32
CA LEU A 384 2.63 -15.52 -2.14
C LEU A 384 1.13 -15.62 -1.88
N GLY A 385 0.68 -15.10 -0.73
CA GLY A 385 -0.73 -14.80 -0.48
C GLY A 385 -0.99 -13.35 -0.89
N ILE A 386 -1.49 -13.14 -2.11
CA ILE A 386 -1.67 -11.80 -2.68
C ILE A 386 -3.08 -11.32 -2.38
N ASP A 387 -3.19 -10.55 -1.31
CA ASP A 387 -4.44 -9.97 -0.85
C ASP A 387 -4.81 -8.71 -1.64
N ARG A 388 -6.09 -8.37 -1.72
CA ARG A 388 -6.58 -7.17 -2.43
C ARG A 388 -6.22 -7.16 -3.92
N ALA A 389 -6.23 -8.32 -4.55
CA ALA A 389 -6.08 -8.43 -6.00
C ALA A 389 -7.33 -7.90 -6.73
N GLY A 390 -7.12 -7.16 -7.81
CA GLY A 390 -8.19 -6.50 -8.56
C GLY A 390 -8.61 -5.15 -7.95
N ILE A 391 -9.87 -4.78 -8.10
CA ILE A 391 -10.43 -3.52 -7.62
C ILE A 391 -10.61 -3.54 -6.09
N VAL A 392 -10.09 -2.53 -5.39
CA VAL A 392 -10.17 -2.41 -3.93
C VAL A 392 -11.08 -1.29 -3.44
N GLY A 393 -11.48 -0.37 -4.33
CA GLY A 393 -12.52 0.64 -4.06
C GLY A 393 -11.97 1.99 -3.59
N GLU A 394 -12.25 2.37 -2.35
CA GLU A 394 -12.19 3.74 -1.85
C GLU A 394 -10.77 4.32 -1.71
N ASP A 395 -9.73 3.50 -1.71
CA ASP A 395 -8.32 3.95 -1.66
C ASP A 395 -7.78 4.35 -3.04
N GLY A 396 -8.51 4.06 -4.10
CA GLY A 396 -8.29 4.55 -5.45
C GLY A 396 -7.00 4.06 -6.11
N GLU A 397 -6.49 4.86 -7.02
CA GLU A 397 -5.41 4.55 -7.98
C GLU A 397 -4.16 3.95 -7.34
N THR A 398 -3.82 4.39 -6.13
CA THR A 398 -2.59 3.99 -5.44
C THR A 398 -2.66 2.61 -4.79
N HIS A 399 -3.87 2.05 -4.66
CA HIS A 399 -4.10 0.78 -3.96
C HIS A 399 -4.80 -0.29 -4.80
N GLN A 400 -5.30 0.03 -6.02
CA GLN A 400 -5.91 -0.97 -6.90
C GLN A 400 -4.90 -2.07 -7.25
N GLY A 401 -5.29 -3.33 -7.08
CA GLY A 401 -4.46 -4.51 -7.31
C GLY A 401 -4.52 -5.01 -8.75
N LEU A 402 -4.18 -4.17 -9.72
CA LEU A 402 -4.39 -4.42 -11.15
C LEU A 402 -3.14 -4.87 -11.91
N TYR A 403 -1.96 -4.71 -11.30
CA TYR A 403 -0.68 -4.91 -11.99
C TYR A 403 0.09 -6.15 -11.52
N ASP A 404 -0.43 -6.90 -10.55
CA ASP A 404 0.20 -8.14 -10.07
C ASP A 404 0.33 -9.18 -11.19
N ILE A 405 -0.72 -9.40 -11.98
CA ILE A 405 -0.70 -10.38 -13.09
C ILE A 405 0.35 -10.02 -14.15
N PRO A 406 0.35 -8.82 -14.77
CA PRO A 406 1.38 -8.45 -15.74
C PRO A 406 2.81 -8.61 -15.25
N LEU A 407 3.05 -8.28 -13.99
CA LEU A 407 4.38 -8.37 -13.38
C LEU A 407 4.79 -9.81 -13.08
N LEU A 408 3.87 -10.63 -12.60
CA LEU A 408 4.14 -12.03 -12.22
C LEU A 408 4.21 -12.97 -13.43
N THR A 409 3.41 -12.74 -14.47
CA THR A 409 3.45 -13.57 -15.69
C THR A 409 4.74 -13.42 -16.50
N ALA A 410 5.48 -12.31 -16.27
CA ALA A 410 6.82 -12.13 -16.83
C ALA A 410 7.90 -12.94 -16.10
N ILE A 411 7.60 -13.54 -14.93
CA ILE A 411 8.56 -14.30 -14.13
C ILE A 411 8.54 -15.77 -14.58
N PRO A 412 9.67 -16.34 -15.03
CA PRO A 412 9.72 -17.72 -15.46
C PRO A 412 9.31 -18.71 -14.36
N ASN A 413 8.55 -19.74 -14.74
CA ASN A 413 8.08 -20.80 -13.84
C ASN A 413 7.22 -20.32 -12.65
N ALA A 414 6.65 -19.12 -12.71
CA ALA A 414 5.64 -18.71 -11.75
C ALA A 414 4.34 -19.48 -11.98
N GLU A 415 3.66 -19.87 -10.90
CA GLU A 415 2.32 -20.46 -10.93
C GLU A 415 1.35 -19.53 -10.23
N ILE A 416 0.25 -19.15 -10.91
CA ILE A 416 -0.69 -18.17 -10.38
C ILE A 416 -2.09 -18.76 -10.32
N TYR A 417 -2.68 -18.73 -9.14
CA TYR A 417 -4.05 -19.13 -8.83
C TYR A 417 -4.91 -17.91 -8.51
N SER A 418 -6.14 -17.89 -8.99
CA SER A 418 -7.13 -16.84 -8.70
C SER A 418 -8.48 -17.48 -8.34
N PRO A 419 -8.66 -17.90 -7.08
CA PRO A 419 -9.90 -18.51 -6.62
C PRO A 419 -11.09 -17.56 -6.72
N ALA A 420 -12.26 -18.09 -7.08
CA ALA A 420 -13.51 -17.36 -7.17
C ALA A 420 -14.38 -17.45 -5.88
N CYS A 421 -14.03 -18.34 -4.95
CA CYS A 421 -14.73 -18.51 -3.67
C CYS A 421 -13.78 -18.96 -2.55
N TYR A 422 -14.28 -18.97 -1.31
CA TYR A 422 -13.49 -19.36 -0.13
C TYR A 422 -12.99 -20.80 -0.17
N GLU A 423 -13.80 -21.71 -0.70
CA GLU A 423 -13.42 -23.12 -0.83
C GLU A 423 -12.25 -23.30 -1.79
N GLU A 424 -12.31 -22.62 -2.95
CA GLU A 424 -11.20 -22.62 -3.91
C GLU A 424 -9.94 -21.96 -3.33
N LEU A 425 -10.08 -20.89 -2.53
CA LEU A 425 -8.93 -20.28 -1.84
C LEU A 425 -8.19 -21.30 -0.98
N LYS A 426 -8.93 -22.09 -0.20
CA LYS A 426 -8.34 -23.16 0.65
C LYS A 426 -7.66 -24.23 -0.21
N MET A 427 -8.29 -24.65 -1.31
CA MET A 427 -7.74 -25.63 -2.23
C MET A 427 -6.48 -25.09 -2.91
N CYS A 428 -6.50 -23.87 -3.44
CA CYS A 428 -5.37 -23.24 -4.09
C CYS A 428 -4.19 -23.02 -3.14
N LEU A 429 -4.45 -22.66 -1.89
CA LEU A 429 -3.40 -22.50 -0.88
C LEU A 429 -2.73 -23.85 -0.58
N ASN A 430 -3.49 -24.92 -0.47
CA ASN A 430 -2.97 -26.28 -0.30
C ASN A 430 -2.13 -26.72 -1.51
N GLU A 431 -2.62 -26.48 -2.71
CA GLU A 431 -1.92 -26.76 -3.98
C GLU A 431 -0.59 -26.02 -4.04
N ALA A 432 -0.61 -24.70 -3.80
CA ALA A 432 0.55 -23.83 -3.81
C ALA A 432 1.64 -24.25 -2.81
N ILE A 433 1.24 -24.72 -1.61
CA ILE A 433 2.17 -25.13 -0.54
C ILE A 433 2.80 -26.49 -0.84
N TYR A 434 2.04 -27.48 -1.36
CA TYR A 434 2.49 -28.87 -1.37
C TYR A 434 2.80 -29.45 -2.75
N LYS A 435 2.29 -28.83 -3.83
CA LYS A 435 2.46 -29.40 -5.18
C LYS A 435 3.26 -28.51 -6.14
N CYS A 436 3.26 -27.20 -5.91
CA CYS A 436 4.08 -26.29 -6.69
C CYS A 436 5.57 -26.38 -6.30
N GLN A 437 6.43 -26.06 -7.25
CA GLN A 437 7.87 -25.96 -7.04
C GLN A 437 8.34 -24.59 -7.57
N GLY A 438 8.97 -23.79 -6.73
CA GLY A 438 9.36 -22.43 -7.09
C GLY A 438 8.35 -21.38 -6.62
N LEU A 439 8.10 -20.37 -7.44
CA LEU A 439 7.20 -19.26 -7.09
C LEU A 439 5.74 -19.66 -7.32
N ALA A 440 4.97 -19.78 -6.24
CA ALA A 440 3.53 -20.03 -6.28
C ALA A 440 2.76 -18.82 -5.73
N CYS A 441 1.74 -18.36 -6.45
CA CYS A 441 0.97 -17.18 -6.14
C CYS A 441 -0.52 -17.52 -6.00
N VAL A 442 -1.13 -17.20 -4.86
CA VAL A 442 -2.57 -17.30 -4.66
C VAL A 442 -3.10 -15.88 -4.46
N ARG A 443 -3.78 -15.33 -5.49
CA ARG A 443 -4.33 -13.98 -5.49
C ARG A 443 -5.82 -13.98 -5.22
N TYR A 444 -6.29 -13.15 -4.31
CA TYR A 444 -7.70 -13.09 -3.91
C TYR A 444 -8.14 -11.64 -3.64
N PRO A 445 -9.44 -11.34 -3.84
CA PRO A 445 -9.96 -9.98 -3.75
C PRO A 445 -10.15 -9.50 -2.31
N LYS A 446 -10.30 -8.19 -2.14
CA LYS A 446 -10.88 -7.58 -0.93
C LYS A 446 -12.39 -7.90 -0.86
N GLY A 447 -12.87 -8.27 0.32
CA GLY A 447 -14.31 -8.47 0.59
C GLY A 447 -14.67 -9.91 0.88
N ASN A 448 -15.97 -10.16 0.78
CA ASN A 448 -16.59 -11.42 1.17
C ASN A 448 -16.80 -12.34 -0.04
N ASP A 449 -17.13 -13.58 0.25
CA ASP A 449 -17.53 -14.56 -0.76
C ASP A 449 -18.88 -14.16 -1.36
N CYS A 450 -18.94 -14.07 -2.68
CA CYS A 450 -20.15 -13.82 -3.44
C CYS A 450 -20.25 -14.95 -4.47
N THR A 451 -21.13 -15.92 -4.27
CA THR A 451 -21.21 -17.06 -5.16
C THR A 451 -22.60 -17.25 -5.71
N SER A 452 -22.77 -16.97 -6.99
CA SER A 452 -23.97 -17.28 -7.76
C SER A 452 -23.85 -18.64 -8.48
N PHE A 453 -22.63 -19.20 -8.57
CA PHE A 453 -22.36 -20.46 -9.29
C PHE A 453 -22.40 -21.67 -8.37
N ASN A 454 -22.59 -22.85 -8.97
CA ASN A 454 -22.60 -24.11 -8.25
C ASN A 454 -21.20 -24.47 -7.73
N LYS A 455 -21.09 -24.82 -6.45
CA LYS A 455 -19.85 -25.21 -5.77
C LYS A 455 -19.56 -26.73 -5.84
N SER A 456 -20.35 -27.52 -6.57
CA SER A 456 -20.13 -28.98 -6.66
C SER A 456 -18.88 -29.35 -7.46
N ASP A 457 -18.46 -28.48 -8.40
CA ASP A 457 -17.42 -28.77 -9.40
C ASP A 457 -16.17 -27.89 -9.19
N LEU A 458 -15.84 -27.57 -7.93
CA LEU A 458 -14.67 -26.76 -7.61
C LEU A 458 -13.38 -27.51 -7.98
N ASN A 459 -12.44 -26.78 -8.59
CA ASN A 459 -11.18 -27.33 -9.07
C ASN A 459 -10.06 -26.29 -8.94
N THR A 460 -8.84 -26.73 -8.70
CA THR A 460 -7.66 -25.86 -8.65
C THR A 460 -7.11 -25.48 -10.02
N SER A 461 -7.59 -26.10 -11.10
CA SER A 461 -7.17 -25.82 -12.46
C SER A 461 -8.21 -24.98 -13.22
N TYR A 462 -9.34 -25.58 -13.60
CA TYR A 462 -10.41 -24.89 -14.33
C TYR A 462 -11.75 -25.63 -14.16
N THR A 463 -12.86 -24.92 -14.42
CA THR A 463 -14.20 -25.53 -14.55
C THR A 463 -14.81 -25.13 -15.88
N PHE A 464 -15.29 -26.11 -16.63
CA PHE A 464 -15.90 -25.91 -17.95
C PHE A 464 -17.36 -26.35 -17.89
N THR A 465 -18.30 -25.42 -18.14
CA THR A 465 -19.73 -25.72 -18.21
C THR A 465 -20.17 -25.60 -19.66
N GLU A 466 -20.54 -26.75 -20.26
CA GLU A 466 -20.90 -26.88 -21.68
C GLU A 466 -22.41 -27.10 -21.83
N ASN A 467 -23.02 -26.31 -22.69
CA ASN A 467 -24.45 -26.39 -23.06
C ASN A 467 -24.68 -27.12 -24.37
N HIS A 468 -23.72 -27.96 -24.82
CA HIS A 468 -23.75 -28.77 -26.05
C HIS A 468 -24.41 -28.06 -27.23
N CYS A 469 -23.67 -27.53 -28.17
CA CYS A 469 -24.05 -26.82 -29.41
C CYS A 469 -23.91 -25.29 -29.33
N SER A 470 -22.98 -24.75 -28.54
CA SER A 470 -22.69 -23.32 -28.55
C SER A 470 -21.45 -23.01 -29.40
N ASP A 471 -21.54 -21.97 -30.23
CA ASP A 471 -20.41 -21.38 -30.96
C ASP A 471 -19.69 -20.31 -30.14
N LEU A 472 -20.22 -19.93 -28.97
CA LEU A 472 -19.74 -18.86 -28.06
C LEU A 472 -19.18 -19.44 -26.77
N LEU A 473 -17.94 -19.06 -26.44
CA LEU A 473 -17.30 -19.33 -25.15
C LEU A 473 -17.09 -18.03 -24.38
N LEU A 474 -17.56 -17.99 -23.13
CA LEU A 474 -17.30 -16.93 -22.17
C LEU A 474 -16.22 -17.40 -21.20
N VAL A 475 -15.19 -16.57 -20.95
CA VAL A 475 -14.04 -16.93 -20.11
C VAL A 475 -13.81 -15.88 -19.03
N SER A 476 -13.55 -16.32 -17.79
CA SER A 476 -13.13 -15.43 -16.70
C SER A 476 -12.46 -16.21 -15.56
N TYR A 477 -12.02 -15.46 -14.53
CA TYR A 477 -11.41 -16.01 -13.31
C TYR A 477 -11.68 -15.12 -12.09
N GLY A 478 -11.42 -15.64 -10.90
CA GLY A 478 -11.52 -14.92 -9.65
C GLY A 478 -12.92 -14.37 -9.41
N ARG A 479 -13.02 -13.23 -8.71
CA ARG A 479 -14.31 -12.60 -8.37
C ARG A 479 -15.18 -12.28 -9.60
N ILE A 480 -14.58 -11.89 -10.72
CA ILE A 480 -15.33 -11.50 -11.93
C ILE A 480 -16.05 -12.70 -12.57
N TYR A 481 -15.62 -13.91 -12.28
CA TYR A 481 -16.36 -15.09 -12.70
C TYR A 481 -17.80 -15.12 -12.16
N ASP A 482 -18.05 -14.62 -10.94
CA ASP A 482 -19.40 -14.56 -10.37
C ASP A 482 -20.32 -13.62 -11.18
N GLU A 483 -19.83 -12.45 -11.58
CA GLU A 483 -20.56 -11.53 -12.45
C GLU A 483 -20.81 -12.13 -13.84
N LEU A 484 -19.79 -12.80 -14.41
CA LEU A 484 -19.93 -13.47 -15.69
C LEU A 484 -20.90 -14.65 -15.62
N TYR A 485 -20.93 -15.39 -14.52
CA TYR A 485 -21.88 -16.50 -14.34
C TYR A 485 -23.33 -16.00 -14.28
N LYS A 486 -23.59 -14.89 -13.61
CA LYS A 486 -24.91 -14.23 -13.62
C LYS A 486 -25.30 -13.83 -15.05
N ALA A 487 -24.37 -13.22 -15.79
CA ALA A 487 -24.60 -12.87 -17.21
C ALA A 487 -24.86 -14.12 -18.08
N TYR A 488 -24.10 -15.19 -17.86
CA TYR A 488 -24.31 -16.49 -18.53
C TYR A 488 -25.72 -17.05 -18.31
N VAL A 489 -26.23 -16.99 -17.07
CA VAL A 489 -27.59 -17.45 -16.73
C VAL A 489 -28.64 -16.60 -17.43
N LEU A 490 -28.48 -15.26 -17.42
CA LEU A 490 -29.40 -14.35 -18.11
C LEU A 490 -29.42 -14.58 -19.61
N LEU A 491 -28.27 -14.71 -20.26
CA LEU A 491 -28.17 -14.97 -21.69
C LEU A 491 -28.84 -16.29 -22.09
N ASN A 492 -28.62 -17.37 -21.33
CA ASN A 492 -29.29 -18.65 -21.60
C ASN A 492 -30.82 -18.58 -21.43
N ASN A 493 -31.33 -17.82 -20.47
CA ASN A 493 -32.77 -17.58 -20.30
C ASN A 493 -33.38 -16.81 -21.48
N GLU A 494 -32.59 -16.01 -22.18
CA GLU A 494 -32.97 -15.29 -23.40
C GLU A 494 -32.65 -16.09 -24.69
N ASN A 495 -32.35 -17.38 -24.59
CA ASN A 495 -32.01 -18.28 -25.69
C ASN A 495 -30.67 -17.93 -26.42
N VAL A 496 -29.81 -17.12 -25.82
CA VAL A 496 -28.44 -16.93 -26.31
C VAL A 496 -27.58 -18.07 -25.77
N LYS A 497 -27.34 -19.09 -26.60
CA LYS A 497 -26.55 -20.27 -26.22
C LYS A 497 -25.08 -19.90 -26.09
N CYS A 498 -24.52 -20.10 -24.91
CA CYS A 498 -23.09 -19.92 -24.65
C CYS A 498 -22.58 -20.96 -23.66
N ASP A 499 -21.30 -21.29 -23.77
CA ASP A 499 -20.56 -22.09 -22.81
C ASP A 499 -19.73 -21.15 -21.92
N ILE A 500 -19.37 -21.59 -20.72
CA ILE A 500 -18.59 -20.78 -19.80
C ILE A 500 -17.39 -21.56 -19.26
N LEU A 501 -16.22 -20.92 -19.24
CA LEU A 501 -14.96 -21.41 -18.70
C LEU A 501 -14.52 -20.53 -17.52
N LYS A 502 -14.37 -21.14 -16.37
CA LYS A 502 -13.72 -20.56 -15.18
C LYS A 502 -12.27 -21.05 -15.12
N LEU A 503 -11.31 -20.13 -15.06
CA LEU A 503 -9.93 -20.45 -14.76
C LEU A 503 -9.71 -20.27 -13.25
N THR A 504 -9.13 -21.28 -12.58
CA THR A 504 -8.68 -21.19 -11.19
C THR A 504 -7.16 -21.06 -11.13
N LYS A 505 -6.43 -21.94 -11.84
CA LYS A 505 -5.03 -21.71 -12.20
C LYS A 505 -5.00 -20.87 -13.47
N ILE A 506 -4.58 -19.62 -13.33
CA ILE A 506 -4.62 -18.66 -14.43
C ILE A 506 -3.29 -18.57 -15.19
N PHE A 507 -2.19 -19.07 -14.59
CA PHE A 507 -0.87 -19.11 -15.24
C PHE A 507 0.02 -20.22 -14.64
N PRO A 508 0.81 -20.97 -15.47
CA PRO A 508 0.64 -21.04 -16.93
C PRO A 508 -0.71 -21.65 -17.33
N LEU A 509 -1.19 -21.27 -18.52
CA LEU A 509 -2.42 -21.86 -19.06
C LEU A 509 -2.18 -23.30 -19.48
N GLU A 510 -3.11 -24.18 -19.15
CA GLU A 510 -3.03 -25.58 -19.57
C GLU A 510 -3.32 -25.73 -21.07
N ASN A 511 -2.46 -26.43 -21.78
CA ASN A 511 -2.62 -26.65 -23.23
C ASN A 511 -3.98 -27.29 -23.60
N TYR A 512 -4.53 -28.13 -22.71
CA TYR A 512 -5.85 -28.75 -22.91
C TYR A 512 -6.98 -27.71 -23.00
N ILE A 513 -6.92 -26.67 -22.16
CA ILE A 513 -7.92 -25.58 -22.15
C ILE A 513 -7.90 -24.85 -23.49
N ILE A 514 -6.72 -24.52 -24.01
CA ILE A 514 -6.55 -23.87 -25.31
C ILE A 514 -7.07 -24.75 -26.43
N GLN A 515 -6.66 -26.03 -26.46
CA GLN A 515 -7.14 -26.99 -27.48
C GLN A 515 -8.67 -27.12 -27.48
N LYS A 516 -9.28 -27.23 -26.30
CA LYS A 516 -10.73 -27.31 -26.14
C LYS A 516 -11.44 -26.04 -26.61
N SER A 517 -10.79 -24.88 -26.49
CA SER A 517 -11.34 -23.60 -26.89
C SER A 517 -11.34 -23.38 -28.42
N LEU A 518 -10.52 -24.10 -29.18
CA LEU A 518 -10.42 -23.94 -30.66
C LEU A 518 -11.70 -24.29 -31.43
N LYS A 519 -12.61 -25.06 -30.82
CA LYS A 519 -13.89 -25.45 -31.46
C LYS A 519 -14.91 -24.32 -31.55
N TYR A 520 -14.75 -23.23 -30.76
CA TYR A 520 -15.69 -22.13 -30.74
C TYR A 520 -15.44 -21.16 -31.89
N LYS A 521 -16.51 -20.53 -32.39
CA LYS A 521 -16.41 -19.45 -33.38
C LYS A 521 -16.09 -18.09 -32.72
N LYS A 522 -16.56 -17.91 -31.50
CA LYS A 522 -16.33 -16.68 -30.73
C LYS A 522 -15.91 -17.00 -29.31
N ILE A 523 -14.92 -16.24 -28.81
CA ILE A 523 -14.47 -16.33 -27.45
C ILE A 523 -14.42 -14.91 -26.87
N ILE A 524 -15.06 -14.70 -25.71
CA ILE A 524 -15.04 -13.41 -25.01
C ILE A 524 -14.46 -13.62 -23.61
N PHE A 525 -13.35 -12.94 -23.33
CA PHE A 525 -12.63 -13.04 -22.07
C PHE A 525 -12.82 -11.78 -21.22
N PHE A 526 -13.26 -11.94 -19.97
CA PHE A 526 -13.43 -10.85 -19.00
C PHE A 526 -12.44 -11.01 -17.84
N GLU A 527 -11.71 -9.94 -17.47
CA GLU A 527 -10.76 -9.99 -16.36
C GLU A 527 -10.67 -8.71 -15.57
N GLU A 528 -10.47 -8.85 -14.26
CA GLU A 528 -10.24 -7.76 -13.31
C GLU A 528 -8.72 -7.53 -13.11
N SER A 529 -8.07 -7.16 -14.21
CA SER A 529 -6.64 -6.86 -14.27
C SER A 529 -6.38 -5.87 -15.41
N SER A 530 -5.17 -5.32 -15.48
CA SER A 530 -4.75 -4.57 -16.67
C SER A 530 -4.88 -5.45 -17.92
N VAL A 531 -5.51 -4.93 -18.98
CA VAL A 531 -5.59 -5.63 -20.27
C VAL A 531 -4.19 -5.86 -20.83
N SER A 532 -3.30 -4.88 -20.68
CA SER A 532 -1.92 -5.01 -21.11
C SER A 532 -1.15 -5.95 -20.19
N GLY A 533 -0.71 -7.08 -20.70
CA GLY A 533 -0.04 -8.13 -19.94
C GLY A 533 -0.98 -9.02 -19.11
N GLY A 534 -2.29 -8.84 -19.25
CA GLY A 534 -3.30 -9.67 -18.57
C GLY A 534 -3.40 -11.08 -19.12
N ILE A 535 -4.13 -11.94 -18.41
CA ILE A 535 -4.34 -13.34 -18.82
C ILE A 535 -5.13 -13.41 -20.13
N SER A 536 -6.05 -12.48 -20.37
CA SER A 536 -6.79 -12.43 -21.64
C SER A 536 -5.88 -12.25 -22.84
N GLN A 537 -4.83 -11.41 -22.71
CA GLN A 537 -3.85 -11.24 -23.78
C GLN A 537 -3.02 -12.50 -24.00
N ILE A 538 -2.60 -13.17 -22.93
CA ILE A 538 -1.86 -14.44 -23.00
C ILE A 538 -2.74 -15.52 -23.64
N PHE A 539 -4.00 -15.64 -23.23
CA PHE A 539 -4.97 -16.59 -23.75
C PHE A 539 -5.20 -16.39 -25.26
N GLY A 540 -5.39 -15.14 -25.69
CA GLY A 540 -5.52 -14.79 -27.10
C GLY A 540 -4.28 -15.15 -27.93
N ASN A 541 -3.07 -14.90 -27.40
CA ASN A 541 -1.82 -15.29 -28.05
C ASN A 541 -1.70 -16.81 -28.19
N GLU A 542 -2.04 -17.58 -27.15
CA GLU A 542 -2.04 -19.04 -27.20
C GLU A 542 -3.03 -19.58 -28.26
N LEU A 543 -4.21 -18.96 -28.40
CA LEU A 543 -5.16 -19.29 -29.46
C LEU A 543 -4.57 -19.07 -30.87
N LEU A 544 -3.92 -17.91 -31.10
CA LEU A 544 -3.27 -17.58 -32.35
C LEU A 544 -2.16 -18.57 -32.70
N LEU A 545 -1.33 -18.96 -31.74
CA LEU A 545 -0.27 -19.98 -31.93
C LEU A 545 -0.83 -21.37 -32.31
N LYS A 546 -2.10 -21.64 -32.02
CA LYS A 546 -2.81 -22.88 -32.38
C LYS A 546 -3.70 -22.73 -33.62
N ASN A 547 -3.52 -21.64 -34.38
CA ASN A 547 -4.30 -21.36 -35.61
C ASN A 547 -5.82 -21.24 -35.36
N PHE A 548 -6.23 -20.61 -34.28
CA PHE A 548 -7.63 -20.29 -34.01
C PHE A 548 -8.19 -19.41 -35.13
N SER A 549 -9.27 -19.85 -35.76
CA SER A 549 -9.90 -19.19 -36.92
C SER A 549 -11.15 -18.36 -36.52
N GLY A 550 -11.56 -18.40 -35.29
CA GLY A 550 -12.70 -17.63 -34.78
C GLY A 550 -12.34 -16.21 -34.33
N ASN A 551 -13.34 -15.50 -33.83
CA ASN A 551 -13.19 -14.16 -33.32
C ASN A 551 -12.89 -14.17 -31.80
N TYR A 552 -11.85 -13.46 -31.40
CA TYR A 552 -11.46 -13.31 -29.99
C TYR A 552 -11.63 -11.89 -29.51
N TYR A 553 -12.34 -11.72 -28.39
CA TYR A 553 -12.59 -10.44 -27.74
C TYR A 553 -12.15 -10.50 -26.27
N SER A 554 -11.60 -9.41 -25.77
CA SER A 554 -11.24 -9.30 -24.36
C SER A 554 -11.68 -7.97 -23.75
N LYS A 555 -12.11 -8.02 -22.50
CA LYS A 555 -12.47 -6.85 -21.71
C LYS A 555 -11.83 -6.93 -20.33
N GLY A 556 -11.11 -5.88 -19.97
CA GLY A 556 -10.45 -5.73 -18.69
C GLY A 556 -10.21 -4.26 -18.38
N VAL A 557 -9.34 -3.97 -17.43
CA VAL A 557 -9.10 -2.61 -16.95
C VAL A 557 -8.08 -1.89 -17.83
N LYS A 558 -8.40 -0.66 -18.24
CA LYS A 558 -7.49 0.23 -18.97
C LYS A 558 -7.13 1.43 -18.11
N GLY A 559 -5.83 1.64 -17.89
CA GLY A 559 -5.31 2.80 -17.14
C GLY A 559 -5.57 2.73 -15.63
N PHE A 560 -5.50 3.88 -14.98
CA PHE A 560 -5.69 4.01 -13.54
C PHE A 560 -7.16 4.16 -13.18
N VAL A 561 -7.57 3.56 -12.07
CA VAL A 561 -8.97 3.55 -11.62
C VAL A 561 -9.11 4.37 -10.34
N LYS A 562 -9.87 5.47 -10.43
CA LYS A 562 -10.14 6.38 -9.31
C LYS A 562 -10.95 5.70 -8.20
N GLN A 563 -10.95 6.33 -7.02
CA GLN A 563 -11.72 5.88 -5.87
C GLN A 563 -13.24 5.88 -6.13
N ALA A 564 -13.90 4.80 -5.77
CA ALA A 564 -15.36 4.66 -5.67
C ALA A 564 -15.70 3.38 -4.91
N THR A 565 -16.95 3.01 -4.80
CA THR A 565 -17.32 1.66 -4.34
C THR A 565 -16.92 0.62 -5.40
N ILE A 566 -16.62 -0.60 -4.97
CA ILE A 566 -16.27 -1.69 -5.91
C ILE A 566 -17.35 -1.86 -6.97
N LYS A 567 -18.63 -1.84 -6.55
CA LYS A 567 -19.79 -1.97 -7.46
C LYS A 567 -19.78 -0.87 -8.52
N SER A 568 -19.71 0.40 -8.13
CA SER A 568 -19.68 1.53 -9.06
C SER A 568 -18.50 1.46 -10.03
N ILE A 569 -17.33 1.01 -9.56
CA ILE A 569 -16.18 0.83 -10.44
C ILE A 569 -16.45 -0.26 -11.47
N LEU A 570 -16.96 -1.42 -11.07
CA LEU A 570 -17.27 -2.52 -11.98
C LEU A 570 -18.28 -2.10 -13.05
N GLU A 571 -19.33 -1.36 -12.67
CA GLU A 571 -20.30 -0.79 -13.60
C GLU A 571 -19.63 0.15 -14.62
N ARG A 572 -18.79 1.09 -14.16
CA ARG A 572 -18.09 2.04 -15.04
C ARG A 572 -17.14 1.38 -16.04
N ILE A 573 -16.42 0.34 -15.62
CA ILE A 573 -15.48 -0.36 -16.49
C ILE A 573 -16.17 -1.47 -17.30
N GLY A 574 -17.46 -1.73 -17.01
CA GLY A 574 -18.29 -2.72 -17.69
C GLY A 574 -17.89 -4.15 -17.39
N LEU A 575 -17.57 -4.43 -16.12
CA LEU A 575 -17.27 -5.77 -15.59
C LEU A 575 -18.33 -6.24 -14.57
N ASP A 576 -19.47 -5.58 -14.49
CA ASP A 576 -20.68 -6.06 -13.82
C ASP A 576 -21.52 -6.91 -14.77
N CYS A 577 -22.45 -7.67 -14.22
CA CYS A 577 -23.32 -8.59 -14.95
C CYS A 577 -24.06 -7.91 -16.11
N ASP A 578 -24.76 -6.81 -15.85
CA ASP A 578 -25.62 -6.14 -16.84
C ASP A 578 -24.80 -5.58 -18.02
N SER A 579 -23.67 -4.93 -17.69
CA SER A 579 -22.74 -4.44 -18.71
C SER A 579 -22.13 -5.56 -19.57
N MET A 580 -21.84 -6.72 -18.97
CA MET A 580 -21.34 -7.89 -19.70
C MET A 580 -22.41 -8.43 -20.67
N VAL A 581 -23.68 -8.53 -20.24
CA VAL A 581 -24.77 -8.96 -21.11
C VAL A 581 -24.90 -8.03 -22.32
N VAL A 582 -24.91 -6.72 -22.11
CA VAL A 582 -24.97 -5.73 -23.19
C VAL A 582 -23.76 -5.86 -24.13
N TYR A 583 -22.55 -5.99 -23.58
CA TYR A 583 -21.33 -6.13 -24.37
C TYR A 583 -21.35 -7.38 -25.24
N ILE A 584 -21.78 -8.52 -24.69
CA ILE A 584 -21.89 -9.80 -25.40
C ILE A 584 -22.92 -9.70 -26.53
N LYS A 585 -24.12 -9.15 -26.27
CA LYS A 585 -25.16 -8.97 -27.30
C LYS A 585 -24.70 -8.08 -28.45
N ASN A 586 -24.03 -6.96 -28.15
CA ASN A 586 -23.49 -6.07 -29.18
C ASN A 586 -22.47 -6.76 -30.10
N ILE A 587 -21.62 -7.64 -29.57
CA ILE A 587 -20.69 -8.45 -30.38
C ILE A 587 -21.46 -9.43 -31.28
N LEU A 588 -22.55 -10.02 -30.79
CA LEU A 588 -23.34 -10.97 -31.58
C LEU A 588 -24.13 -10.27 -32.67
N GLU A 589 -24.66 -9.07 -32.44
CA GLU A 589 -25.45 -8.28 -33.41
C GLU A 589 -24.58 -7.67 -34.52
N ASN A 590 -23.37 -7.21 -34.22
CA ASN A 590 -22.48 -6.61 -35.22
C ASN A 590 -22.07 -7.60 -36.29
N ASP A 591 -21.92 -8.89 -35.97
CA ASP A 591 -21.60 -9.92 -36.95
C ASP A 591 -22.80 -10.29 -37.86
N ILE A 592 -24.04 -10.03 -37.40
CA ILE A 592 -25.24 -10.27 -38.24
C ILE A 592 -25.32 -9.21 -39.36
N ASN A 593 -24.75 -8.01 -39.12
CA ASN A 593 -24.76 -6.92 -40.10
C ASN A 593 -23.58 -6.96 -41.08
N GLU A 594 -22.56 -7.81 -40.84
CA GLU A 594 -21.40 -8.02 -41.75
C GLU A 594 -21.54 -9.29 -42.65
N THR A 595 -22.58 -10.11 -42.44
CA THR A 595 -22.91 -11.28 -43.26
C THR A 595 -24.12 -11.01 -44.14
#